data_9da925ecf18fa534bb6e64ad1d34bca5
#
_entry.id   9da925ecf18fa534bb6e64ad1d34bca5
#
_cell.length_a   1.000
_cell.length_b   1.000
_cell.length_c   1.000
_cell.angle_alpha   90.00
_cell.angle_beta   90.00
_cell.angle_gamma   90.00
#
_symmetry.space_group_name_H-M   'P 1'
#
loop_
_entity.id
_entity.type
_entity.pdbx_description
1 polymer ?
#
loop_
_entity_poly.entity_id
_entity_poly.type
_entity_poly.pdbx_seq_one_letter_code
_entity_poly.pdbx_strand_id
1 'polypeptide(L)'
;MAGEAGRDPRAWLAVDETAAAFLSRSLSSRPPITLPPPLHRAPLRPGNVVEIAGPSNSGKSHLLLTAAVQCILPKEWEGIYFGGLGRAVMYLDLDCRFDVLRLAQILRNRIAEGCRSAHLRNGDPENDGTKDEFQCSLENTLFSDCMQRFLYARCCNSPEFIAALKTVQSQSRREVSSAGIYFVMIDSIGAFYWIDRGSQPARENKGRTLQSITESVVHELRKLLQLQPALVLVTKAPIYGEGTTTANDFNRISSKYILADSTGLGYSRQEEERTLSNREYMPSIWQSFVTHRINLQVEEAEVPSVPESKVLPVHTSEWVQPYLKTKEKFSIMDVRLWMVLALSSELPIWHPVMSMSNLTEL
;
A
#
# COMPACT_ATOMS: atom_id res chain seq x y z
N MET A 1 8.89 46.16 -44.27
CA MET A 1 8.19 44.87 -44.52
C MET A 1 9.23 43.80 -44.41
N ALA A 2 9.30 43.17 -43.25
CA ALA A 2 10.18 42.01 -43.00
C ALA A 2 9.38 40.75 -43.31
N GLY A 3 9.84 39.98 -44.33
CA GLY A 3 9.18 38.78 -44.80
C GLY A 3 9.16 37.71 -43.72
N GLU A 4 7.98 37.15 -43.46
CA GLU A 4 7.84 35.90 -42.74
C GLU A 4 8.55 34.78 -43.55
N ALA A 5 9.74 34.41 -43.08
CA ALA A 5 10.40 33.20 -43.59
C ALA A 5 9.50 32.03 -43.29
N GLY A 6 8.89 31.47 -44.32
CA GLY A 6 8.04 30.30 -44.27
C GLY A 6 8.76 29.16 -43.52
N ARG A 7 8.27 28.78 -42.36
CA ARG A 7 8.75 27.58 -41.65
C ARG A 7 8.45 26.38 -42.55
N ASP A 8 9.53 25.66 -42.94
CA ASP A 8 9.40 24.46 -43.73
C ASP A 8 8.42 23.49 -43.04
N PRO A 9 7.29 23.10 -43.68
CA PRO A 9 6.35 22.16 -43.11
C PRO A 9 6.97 20.82 -42.69
N ARG A 10 8.13 20.46 -43.26
CA ARG A 10 8.88 19.27 -42.87
C ARG A 10 9.55 19.38 -41.51
N ALA A 11 9.80 20.59 -41.02
CA ALA A 11 10.33 20.80 -39.64
C ALA A 11 9.37 20.31 -38.57
N TRP A 12 8.07 20.22 -38.86
CA TRP A 12 7.05 19.68 -37.94
C TRP A 12 7.06 18.16 -37.87
N LEU A 13 7.68 17.51 -38.86
CA LEU A 13 7.86 16.05 -38.93
C LEU A 13 9.26 15.63 -38.49
N ALA A 14 10.08 16.58 -38.04
CA ALA A 14 11.38 16.26 -37.47
C ALA A 14 11.20 15.39 -36.23
N VAL A 15 11.89 14.26 -36.19
CA VAL A 15 11.90 13.35 -35.04
C VAL A 15 12.77 13.98 -33.96
N ASP A 16 12.16 14.54 -32.92
CA ASP A 16 12.90 15.15 -31.81
C ASP A 16 13.72 14.12 -31.01
N GLU A 17 13.15 12.90 -30.87
CA GLU A 17 13.74 11.86 -30.03
C GLU A 17 13.25 10.48 -30.49
N THR A 18 14.10 9.46 -30.41
CA THR A 18 13.68 8.07 -30.64
C THR A 18 12.87 7.53 -29.44
N ALA A 19 11.98 6.57 -29.66
CA ALA A 19 11.23 5.93 -28.59
C ALA A 19 12.16 5.32 -27.50
N ALA A 20 13.31 4.77 -27.91
CA ALA A 20 14.31 4.22 -27.00
C ALA A 20 14.96 5.33 -26.13
N ALA A 21 15.33 6.46 -26.73
CA ALA A 21 15.89 7.61 -26.01
C ALA A 21 14.86 8.22 -25.06
N PHE A 22 13.61 8.40 -25.51
CA PHE A 22 12.50 8.84 -24.69
C PHE A 22 12.27 7.92 -23.48
N LEU A 23 12.22 6.60 -23.71
CA LEU A 23 12.06 5.61 -22.65
C LEU A 23 13.21 5.65 -21.66
N SER A 24 14.45 5.67 -22.13
CA SER A 24 15.65 5.77 -21.28
C SER A 24 15.64 7.02 -20.42
N ARG A 25 15.32 8.18 -21.00
CA ARG A 25 15.19 9.46 -20.27
C ARG A 25 14.06 9.41 -19.24
N SER A 26 12.91 8.85 -19.60
CA SER A 26 11.76 8.72 -18.72
C SER A 26 12.05 7.79 -17.53
N LEU A 27 12.75 6.68 -17.78
CA LEU A 27 13.14 5.75 -16.71
C LEU A 27 14.22 6.34 -15.80
N SER A 28 15.16 7.12 -16.33
CA SER A 28 16.19 7.79 -15.56
C SER A 28 15.64 8.93 -14.71
N SER A 29 14.63 9.66 -15.20
CA SER A 29 13.99 10.74 -14.46
C SER A 29 13.11 10.26 -13.30
N ARG A 30 12.69 8.98 -13.32
CA ARG A 30 11.85 8.35 -12.30
C ARG A 30 12.50 7.05 -11.82
N PRO A 31 13.57 7.11 -11.01
CA PRO A 31 14.24 5.91 -10.53
C PRO A 31 13.29 5.04 -9.69
N PRO A 32 13.51 3.72 -9.66
CA PRO A 32 12.74 2.84 -8.79
C PRO A 32 12.94 3.21 -7.33
N ILE A 33 11.85 3.09 -6.57
CA ILE A 33 11.83 3.38 -5.13
C ILE A 33 12.12 2.07 -4.40
N THR A 34 13.11 2.08 -3.51
CA THR A 34 13.38 0.95 -2.63
C THR A 34 12.36 0.91 -1.51
N LEU A 35 11.51 -0.11 -1.50
CA LEU A 35 10.48 -0.32 -0.50
C LEU A 35 10.75 -1.59 0.29
N PRO A 36 10.20 -1.69 1.53
CA PRO A 36 10.32 -2.92 2.31
C PRO A 36 9.58 -4.08 1.64
N PRO A 37 9.99 -5.34 1.91
CA PRO A 37 9.24 -6.50 1.48
C PRO A 37 7.78 -6.46 1.96
N PRO A 38 6.82 -6.99 1.20
CA PRO A 38 6.96 -7.62 -0.12
C PRO A 38 6.91 -6.63 -1.30
N LEU A 39 6.87 -5.31 -1.05
CA LEU A 39 6.76 -4.28 -2.09
C LEU A 39 8.02 -4.11 -2.94
N HIS A 40 9.17 -4.57 -2.46
CA HIS A 40 10.48 -4.46 -3.13
C HIS A 40 10.58 -5.25 -4.45
N ARG A 41 9.72 -6.25 -4.66
CA ARG A 41 9.80 -7.16 -5.82
C ARG A 41 9.45 -6.51 -7.16
N ALA A 42 8.60 -5.51 -7.14
CA ALA A 42 8.28 -4.75 -8.33
C ALA A 42 9.08 -3.43 -8.34
N PRO A 43 9.62 -2.99 -9.50
CA PRO A 43 10.35 -1.73 -9.59
C PRO A 43 9.37 -0.54 -9.57
N LEU A 44 8.79 -0.27 -8.41
CA LEU A 44 7.83 0.80 -8.22
C LEU A 44 8.48 2.17 -8.41
N ARG A 45 7.79 3.07 -9.09
CA ARG A 45 8.28 4.40 -9.45
C ARG A 45 7.26 5.47 -9.08
N PRO A 46 7.68 6.73 -8.92
CA PRO A 46 6.75 7.85 -8.83
C PRO A 46 5.80 7.87 -10.04
N GLY A 47 4.51 8.02 -9.78
CA GLY A 47 3.44 7.92 -10.78
C GLY A 47 2.76 6.54 -10.83
N ASN A 48 3.29 5.52 -10.17
CA ASN A 48 2.58 4.25 -10.03
C ASN A 48 1.47 4.31 -8.98
N VAL A 49 0.45 3.49 -9.19
CA VAL A 49 -0.66 3.27 -8.27
C VAL A 49 -0.68 1.79 -7.92
N VAL A 50 -0.47 1.48 -6.66
CA VAL A 50 -0.35 0.11 -6.13
C VAL A 50 -1.56 -0.21 -5.27
N GLU A 51 -2.34 -1.21 -5.66
CA GLU A 51 -3.45 -1.74 -4.87
C GLU A 51 -2.98 -2.95 -4.07
N ILE A 52 -3.12 -2.87 -2.74
CA ILE A 52 -2.79 -3.94 -1.79
C ILE A 52 -4.12 -4.53 -1.32
N ALA A 53 -4.50 -5.67 -1.89
CA ALA A 53 -5.75 -6.35 -1.60
C ALA A 53 -5.54 -7.50 -0.61
N GLY A 54 -6.57 -7.84 0.17
CA GLY A 54 -6.53 -8.99 1.06
C GLY A 54 -7.58 -8.91 2.17
N PRO A 55 -7.87 -10.04 2.84
CA PRO A 55 -8.86 -10.12 3.91
C PRO A 55 -8.48 -9.24 5.11
N SER A 56 -9.38 -9.12 6.08
CA SER A 56 -9.05 -8.55 7.39
C SER A 56 -7.85 -9.28 7.99
N ASN A 57 -7.04 -8.56 8.75
CA ASN A 57 -5.84 -9.09 9.43
C ASN A 57 -4.73 -9.61 8.50
N SER A 58 -4.80 -9.38 7.19
CA SER A 58 -3.73 -9.77 6.26
C SER A 58 -2.49 -8.86 6.30
N GLY A 59 -2.43 -7.89 7.20
CA GLY A 59 -1.27 -7.01 7.38
C GLY A 59 -1.23 -5.79 6.44
N LYS A 60 -2.28 -5.48 5.66
CA LYS A 60 -2.33 -4.36 4.71
C LYS A 60 -1.93 -3.02 5.31
N SER A 61 -2.62 -2.58 6.38
CA SER A 61 -2.34 -1.30 7.04
C SER A 61 -0.94 -1.27 7.66
N HIS A 62 -0.48 -2.42 8.20
CA HIS A 62 0.90 -2.53 8.72
C HIS A 62 1.94 -2.34 7.61
N LEU A 63 1.70 -2.93 6.44
CA LEU A 63 2.57 -2.75 5.27
C LEU A 63 2.61 -1.28 4.81
N LEU A 64 1.44 -0.58 4.82
CA LEU A 64 1.42 0.87 4.55
C LEU A 64 2.24 1.65 5.57
N LEU A 65 2.09 1.37 6.87
CA LEU A 65 2.83 2.08 7.92
C LEU A 65 4.34 1.82 7.79
N THR A 66 4.75 0.60 7.48
CA THR A 66 6.17 0.27 7.26
C THR A 66 6.73 1.01 6.04
N ALA A 67 5.97 1.09 4.95
CA ALA A 67 6.34 1.88 3.78
C ALA A 67 6.38 3.39 4.08
N ALA A 68 5.46 3.89 4.93
CA ALA A 68 5.46 5.28 5.38
C ALA A 68 6.72 5.61 6.19
N VAL A 69 7.10 4.75 7.13
CA VAL A 69 8.33 4.91 7.92
C VAL A 69 9.56 4.94 7.00
N GLN A 70 9.64 4.05 6.00
CA GLN A 70 10.72 4.08 5.01
C GLN A 70 10.76 5.39 4.22
N CYS A 71 9.59 6.01 3.96
CA CYS A 71 9.52 7.28 3.25
C CYS A 71 9.96 8.47 4.10
N ILE A 72 9.47 8.57 5.35
CA ILE A 72 9.75 9.72 6.24
C ILE A 72 11.14 9.70 6.87
N LEU A 73 11.71 8.51 7.06
CA LEU A 73 13.05 8.34 7.61
C LEU A 73 14.07 8.86 6.60
N PRO A 74 15.10 9.65 7.01
CA PRO A 74 16.14 10.10 6.11
C PRO A 74 17.06 8.96 5.69
N LYS A 75 17.81 9.18 4.60
CA LYS A 75 18.83 8.24 4.17
C LYS A 75 19.97 8.18 5.19
N GLU A 76 20.37 9.34 5.68
CA GLU A 76 21.45 9.52 6.66
C GLU A 76 21.07 10.65 7.62
N TRP A 77 21.46 10.51 8.88
CA TRP A 77 21.28 11.52 9.91
C TRP A 77 22.46 11.46 10.88
N GLU A 78 23.17 12.61 11.06
CA GLU A 78 24.33 12.71 11.98
C GLU A 78 25.39 11.61 11.75
N GLY A 79 25.64 11.26 10.49
CA GLY A 79 26.61 10.23 10.12
C GLY A 79 26.11 8.78 10.25
N ILE A 80 24.86 8.58 10.72
CA ILE A 80 24.22 7.27 10.82
C ILE A 80 23.35 7.02 9.58
N TYR A 81 23.58 5.89 8.91
CA TYR A 81 22.83 5.50 7.72
C TYR A 81 21.56 4.71 8.10
N PHE A 82 20.40 5.26 7.76
CA PHE A 82 19.07 4.65 8.00
C PHE A 82 18.43 4.07 6.73
N GLY A 83 18.90 4.50 5.55
CA GLY A 83 18.43 3.99 4.27
C GLY A 83 17.03 4.42 3.86
N GLY A 84 16.45 5.43 4.51
CA GLY A 84 15.15 5.98 4.18
C GLY A 84 15.20 6.97 3.00
N LEU A 85 14.06 7.62 2.71
CA LEU A 85 13.92 8.55 1.59
C LEU A 85 13.92 10.02 2.02
N GLY A 86 13.64 10.33 3.29
CA GLY A 86 13.57 11.70 3.84
C GLY A 86 12.46 12.55 3.21
N ARG A 87 11.34 11.93 2.82
CA ARG A 87 10.25 12.57 2.07
C ARG A 87 8.94 12.56 2.84
N ALA A 88 8.02 13.46 2.46
CA ALA A 88 6.73 13.55 3.10
C ALA A 88 5.74 12.48 2.58
N VAL A 89 4.90 12.01 3.49
CA VAL A 89 3.81 11.07 3.26
C VAL A 89 2.49 11.75 3.57
N MET A 90 1.49 11.57 2.70
CA MET A 90 0.10 11.89 2.99
C MET A 90 -0.68 10.60 3.23
N TYR A 91 -1.17 10.41 4.44
CA TYR A 91 -1.99 9.26 4.84
C TYR A 91 -3.45 9.66 4.95
N LEU A 92 -4.30 9.06 4.11
CA LEU A 92 -5.74 9.28 4.05
C LEU A 92 -6.44 8.07 4.68
N ASP A 93 -6.95 8.25 5.90
CA ASP A 93 -7.64 7.23 6.68
C ASP A 93 -9.14 7.29 6.40
N LEU A 94 -9.65 6.33 5.63
CA LEU A 94 -11.06 6.22 5.28
C LEU A 94 -11.81 5.23 6.17
N ASP A 95 -11.10 4.26 6.76
CA ASP A 95 -11.67 3.27 7.69
C ASP A 95 -11.70 3.75 9.15
N CYS A 96 -11.09 4.92 9.42
CA CYS A 96 -10.96 5.48 10.76
C CYS A 96 -10.24 4.54 11.75
N ARG A 97 -9.24 3.80 11.27
CA ARG A 97 -8.50 2.78 12.04
C ARG A 97 -7.01 3.08 12.18
N PHE A 98 -6.58 4.26 11.77
CA PHE A 98 -5.19 4.66 11.94
C PHE A 98 -4.80 4.73 13.41
N ASP A 99 -3.68 4.09 13.72
CA ASP A 99 -3.09 4.08 15.06
C ASP A 99 -1.71 4.77 15.03
N VAL A 100 -1.68 5.98 15.58
CA VAL A 100 -0.45 6.78 15.68
C VAL A 100 0.59 6.15 16.58
N LEU A 101 0.17 5.42 17.63
CA LEU A 101 1.10 4.76 18.55
C LEU A 101 1.83 3.63 17.84
N ARG A 102 1.13 2.89 16.97
CA ARG A 102 1.72 1.85 16.13
C ARG A 102 2.73 2.43 15.14
N LEU A 103 2.40 3.55 14.47
CA LEU A 103 3.34 4.26 13.61
C LEU A 103 4.59 4.68 14.38
N ALA A 104 4.40 5.32 15.56
CA ALA A 104 5.49 5.76 16.43
C ALA A 104 6.39 4.59 16.86
N GLN A 105 5.80 3.45 17.19
CA GLN A 105 6.54 2.26 17.59
C GLN A 105 7.37 1.68 16.43
N ILE A 106 6.81 1.60 15.22
CA ILE A 106 7.56 1.15 14.03
C ILE A 106 8.75 2.09 13.77
N LEU A 107 8.51 3.41 13.83
CA LEU A 107 9.55 4.40 13.58
C LEU A 107 10.66 4.33 14.64
N ARG A 108 10.31 4.27 15.94
CA ARG A 108 11.30 4.13 17.03
C ARG A 108 12.14 2.86 16.89
N ASN A 109 11.51 1.74 16.56
CA ASN A 109 12.22 0.48 16.32
C ASN A 109 13.22 0.59 15.16
N ARG A 110 12.84 1.27 14.07
CA ARG A 110 13.75 1.49 12.93
C ARG A 110 14.90 2.42 13.25
N ILE A 111 14.65 3.48 14.03
CA ILE A 111 15.70 4.40 14.50
C ILE A 111 16.69 3.65 15.40
N ALA A 112 16.20 2.95 16.43
CA ALA A 112 17.03 2.18 17.34
C ALA A 112 17.86 1.08 16.63
N GLU A 113 17.29 0.45 15.59
CA GLU A 113 18.02 -0.54 14.78
C GLU A 113 19.15 0.10 13.96
N GLY A 114 18.92 1.27 13.36
CA GLY A 114 19.95 2.04 12.65
C GLY A 114 21.09 2.44 13.57
N CYS A 115 20.78 2.96 14.76
CA CYS A 115 21.78 3.34 15.77
C CYS A 115 22.60 2.13 16.21
N ARG A 116 21.96 1.01 16.55
CA ARG A 116 22.67 -0.24 16.92
C ARG A 116 23.59 -0.73 15.80
N SER A 117 23.13 -0.70 14.56
CA SER A 117 23.94 -1.13 13.41
C SER A 117 25.17 -0.24 13.19
N ALA A 118 25.08 1.06 13.49
CA ALA A 118 26.20 1.98 13.43
C ALA A 118 27.25 1.69 14.52
N HIS A 119 26.82 1.42 15.77
CA HIS A 119 27.72 1.06 16.86
C HIS A 119 28.50 -0.22 16.57
N LEU A 120 27.83 -1.25 16.05
CA LEU A 120 28.50 -2.52 15.70
C LEU A 120 29.58 -2.34 14.62
N ARG A 121 29.40 -1.37 13.69
CA ARG A 121 30.39 -1.10 12.64
C ARG A 121 31.60 -0.31 13.17
N ASN A 122 31.39 0.56 14.16
CA ASN A 122 32.44 1.43 14.69
C ASN A 122 33.30 0.75 15.76
N GLY A 123 32.94 -0.44 16.23
CA GLY A 123 33.76 -1.24 17.19
C GLY A 123 33.91 -0.58 18.56
N ASP A 124 33.06 0.37 18.92
CA ASP A 124 33.14 1.05 20.21
C ASP A 124 32.69 0.13 21.34
N PRO A 125 33.53 -0.11 22.38
CA PRO A 125 33.13 -0.90 23.54
C PRO A 125 32.04 -0.17 24.33
N GLU A 126 31.01 -0.93 24.71
CA GLU A 126 29.92 -0.49 25.59
C GLU A 126 30.46 -0.05 26.96
N ASN A 127 30.82 1.20 27.13
CA ASN A 127 30.96 1.77 28.49
C ASN A 127 31.20 3.28 28.50
N ASP A 128 30.10 4.10 28.39
CA ASP A 128 30.13 5.45 28.93
C ASP A 128 28.70 6.00 29.06
N GLY A 129 28.19 6.21 30.29
CA GLY A 129 26.86 6.72 30.59
C GLY A 129 26.53 8.10 29.99
N THR A 130 27.51 8.86 29.54
CA THR A 130 27.33 10.15 28.87
C THR A 130 26.91 10.00 27.40
N LYS A 131 27.24 8.86 26.79
CA LYS A 131 26.83 8.55 25.40
C LYS A 131 25.36 8.20 25.31
N ASP A 132 24.78 7.59 26.34
CA ASP A 132 23.37 7.18 26.37
C ASP A 132 22.42 8.39 26.36
N GLU A 133 22.72 9.47 27.09
CA GLU A 133 21.90 10.70 27.10
C GLU A 133 21.96 11.41 25.74
N PHE A 134 23.14 11.50 25.14
CA PHE A 134 23.30 12.11 23.83
C PHE A 134 22.57 11.30 22.74
N GLN A 135 22.68 9.98 22.78
CA GLN A 135 22.00 9.09 21.84
C GLN A 135 20.48 9.19 21.99
N CYS A 136 19.96 9.19 23.19
CA CYS A 136 18.52 9.35 23.45
C CYS A 136 18.00 10.71 22.93
N SER A 137 18.77 11.78 23.10
CA SER A 137 18.44 13.11 22.55
C SER A 137 18.41 13.10 21.02
N LEU A 138 19.39 12.49 20.38
CA LEU A 138 19.49 12.35 18.92
C LEU A 138 18.33 11.54 18.36
N GLU A 139 18.00 10.39 18.97
CA GLU A 139 16.86 9.56 18.57
C GLU A 139 15.53 10.31 18.68
N ASN A 140 15.33 11.10 19.73
CA ASN A 140 14.11 11.90 19.92
C ASN A 140 14.01 13.04 18.91
N THR A 141 15.13 13.69 18.57
CA THR A 141 15.18 14.76 17.57
C THR A 141 14.86 14.21 16.18
N LEU A 142 15.48 13.11 15.80
CA LEU A 142 15.20 12.42 14.54
C LEU A 142 13.76 11.93 14.46
N PHE A 143 13.24 11.36 15.56
CA PHE A 143 11.84 10.91 15.65
C PHE A 143 10.88 12.08 15.38
N SER A 144 11.09 13.22 16.05
CA SER A 144 10.26 14.41 15.89
C SER A 144 10.30 14.94 14.45
N ASP A 145 11.48 15.01 13.86
CA ASP A 145 11.68 15.45 12.48
C ASP A 145 10.99 14.51 11.46
N CYS A 146 11.08 13.21 11.67
CA CYS A 146 10.38 12.23 10.85
C CYS A 146 8.85 12.38 10.98
N MET A 147 8.33 12.55 12.19
CA MET A 147 6.89 12.70 12.40
C MET A 147 6.31 13.96 11.74
N GLN A 148 7.09 15.03 11.58
CA GLN A 148 6.67 16.23 10.83
C GLN A 148 6.47 15.96 9.34
N ARG A 149 7.11 14.93 8.78
CA ARG A 149 6.93 14.52 7.38
C ARG A 149 5.71 13.60 7.18
N PHE A 150 5.05 13.17 8.26
CA PHE A 150 3.86 12.34 8.18
C PHE A 150 2.60 13.20 8.29
N LEU A 151 1.93 13.42 7.17
CA LEU A 151 0.70 14.18 7.08
C LEU A 151 -0.48 13.21 7.17
N TYR A 152 -1.46 13.52 8.00
CA TYR A 152 -2.62 12.67 8.25
C TYR A 152 -3.92 13.42 8.00
N ALA A 153 -4.85 12.78 7.30
CA ALA A 153 -6.21 13.25 7.18
C ALA A 153 -7.19 12.10 7.30
N ARG A 154 -8.17 12.26 8.20
CA ARG A 154 -9.29 11.36 8.37
C ARG A 154 -10.44 11.83 7.49
N CYS A 155 -11.06 10.91 6.77
CA CYS A 155 -12.24 11.17 5.94
C CYS A 155 -13.35 10.20 6.33
N CYS A 156 -14.54 10.73 6.63
CA CYS A 156 -15.67 9.93 7.11
C CYS A 156 -16.68 9.60 5.99
N ASN A 157 -16.49 10.15 4.79
CA ASN A 157 -17.33 9.94 3.61
C ASN A 157 -16.59 10.28 2.33
N SER A 158 -17.14 9.88 1.19
CA SER A 158 -16.56 10.13 -0.13
C SER A 158 -16.41 11.61 -0.50
N PRO A 159 -17.36 12.52 -0.17
CA PRO A 159 -17.17 13.95 -0.38
C PRO A 159 -15.97 14.53 0.38
N GLU A 160 -15.77 14.16 1.65
CA GLU A 160 -14.60 14.57 2.44
C GLU A 160 -13.30 14.04 1.84
N PHE A 161 -13.28 12.78 1.39
CA PHE A 161 -12.13 12.20 0.72
C PHE A 161 -11.76 12.97 -0.55
N ILE A 162 -12.74 13.31 -1.41
CA ILE A 162 -12.50 14.12 -2.60
C ILE A 162 -12.00 15.53 -2.22
N ALA A 163 -12.56 16.14 -1.16
CA ALA A 163 -12.11 17.44 -0.66
C ALA A 163 -10.67 17.39 -0.14
N ALA A 164 -10.30 16.33 0.58
CA ALA A 164 -8.92 16.10 1.06
C ALA A 164 -7.95 16.00 -0.13
N LEU A 165 -8.27 15.24 -1.18
CA LEU A 165 -7.44 15.15 -2.38
C LEU A 165 -7.24 16.52 -3.06
N LYS A 166 -8.27 17.35 -3.15
CA LYS A 166 -8.18 18.71 -3.69
C LYS A 166 -7.31 19.61 -2.82
N THR A 167 -7.40 19.47 -1.49
CA THR A 167 -6.58 20.23 -0.55
C THR A 167 -5.10 19.89 -0.71
N VAL A 168 -4.77 18.62 -0.81
CA VAL A 168 -3.40 18.14 -1.09
C VAL A 168 -2.84 18.74 -2.37
N GLN A 169 -3.64 18.78 -3.44
CA GLN A 169 -3.23 19.43 -4.70
C GLN A 169 -2.99 20.93 -4.55
N SER A 170 -3.82 21.63 -3.78
CA SER A 170 -3.66 23.07 -3.57
C SER A 170 -2.42 23.42 -2.75
N GLN A 171 -2.08 22.60 -1.76
CA GLN A 171 -0.86 22.75 -0.98
C GLN A 171 0.38 22.49 -1.85
N SER A 172 0.38 21.42 -2.63
CA SER A 172 1.48 21.10 -3.56
C SER A 172 1.78 22.20 -4.58
N ARG A 173 0.79 23.02 -4.93
CA ARG A 173 0.98 24.20 -5.81
C ARG A 173 1.60 25.40 -5.10
N ARG A 174 1.36 25.55 -3.80
CA ARG A 174 1.85 26.70 -3.00
C ARG A 174 3.28 26.52 -2.53
N GLU A 175 3.66 25.29 -2.22
CA GLU A 175 4.97 24.96 -1.67
C GLU A 175 5.97 24.55 -2.76
N VAL A 176 6.31 25.49 -3.64
CA VAL A 176 7.32 25.29 -4.70
C VAL A 176 8.73 25.08 -4.12
N SER A 177 8.94 25.33 -2.83
CA SER A 177 10.26 25.27 -2.16
C SER A 177 10.42 24.20 -1.09
N SER A 178 9.37 23.50 -0.66
CA SER A 178 9.49 22.39 0.28
C SER A 178 9.37 21.04 -0.42
N ALA A 179 9.99 20.00 0.14
CA ALA A 179 9.95 18.65 -0.40
C ALA A 179 8.48 18.17 -0.49
N GLY A 180 7.90 18.19 -1.69
CA GLY A 180 6.51 17.80 -1.93
C GLY A 180 6.18 16.39 -1.42
N ILE A 181 4.87 16.09 -1.32
CA ILE A 181 4.39 14.77 -0.91
C ILE A 181 4.89 13.72 -1.89
N TYR A 182 5.61 12.73 -1.39
CA TYR A 182 6.21 11.69 -2.20
C TYR A 182 5.41 10.39 -2.20
N PHE A 183 4.74 10.08 -1.07
CA PHE A 183 3.78 8.98 -1.00
C PHE A 183 2.39 9.51 -0.65
N VAL A 184 1.38 8.98 -1.36
CA VAL A 184 -0.03 9.15 -1.01
C VAL A 184 -0.58 7.78 -0.66
N MET A 185 -1.00 7.62 0.59
CA MET A 185 -1.51 6.36 1.14
C MET A 185 -3.00 6.49 1.42
N ILE A 186 -3.79 5.49 1.01
CA ILE A 186 -5.25 5.46 1.17
C ILE A 186 -5.62 4.15 1.85
N ASP A 187 -6.17 4.23 3.06
CA ASP A 187 -6.57 3.08 3.85
C ASP A 187 -8.04 3.23 4.32
N SER A 188 -9.02 2.55 3.72
CA SER A 188 -9.01 1.74 2.50
C SER A 188 -9.95 2.31 1.44
N ILE A 189 -9.68 2.07 0.16
CA ILE A 189 -10.48 2.65 -0.95
C ILE A 189 -11.93 2.17 -0.96
N GLY A 190 -12.23 1.04 -0.38
CA GLY A 190 -13.58 0.45 -0.33
C GLY A 190 -14.40 0.86 0.90
N ALA A 191 -13.89 1.73 1.77
CA ALA A 191 -14.54 2.08 3.05
C ALA A 191 -15.99 2.55 2.88
N PHE A 192 -16.27 3.34 1.87
CA PHE A 192 -17.60 3.92 1.64
C PHE A 192 -18.44 3.18 0.59
N TYR A 193 -17.97 2.02 0.11
CA TYR A 193 -18.61 1.28 -0.98
C TYR A 193 -20.12 1.05 -0.76
N TRP A 194 -20.52 0.59 0.41
CA TRP A 194 -21.92 0.29 0.70
C TRP A 194 -22.79 1.53 0.81
N ILE A 195 -22.24 2.61 1.38
CA ILE A 195 -22.92 3.90 1.51
C ILE A 195 -23.14 4.51 0.11
N ASP A 196 -22.09 4.55 -0.70
CA ASP A 196 -22.11 5.12 -2.05
C ASP A 196 -23.01 4.32 -2.99
N ARG A 197 -23.03 2.99 -2.83
CA ARG A 197 -23.92 2.09 -3.59
C ARG A 197 -25.38 2.22 -3.17
N GLY A 198 -25.65 2.39 -1.88
CA GLY A 198 -27.01 2.52 -1.33
C GLY A 198 -27.64 3.89 -1.58
N SER A 199 -26.85 4.90 -1.87
CA SER A 199 -27.29 6.27 -2.16
C SER A 199 -27.88 6.39 -3.58
N GLN A 200 -28.82 5.48 -3.95
CA GLN A 200 -29.54 5.56 -5.23
C GLN A 200 -30.49 6.74 -5.20
N PRO A 201 -30.57 7.56 -6.26
CA PRO A 201 -31.47 8.70 -6.30
C PRO A 201 -32.93 8.22 -6.32
N ALA A 202 -33.72 8.64 -5.33
CA ALA A 202 -35.16 8.66 -5.45
C ALA A 202 -35.50 9.62 -6.59
N ARG A 203 -35.94 9.09 -7.65
CA ARG A 203 -36.54 9.57 -8.92
C ARG A 203 -36.26 10.95 -9.54
N GLU A 204 -35.65 11.94 -8.89
CA GLU A 204 -35.53 13.28 -9.51
C GLU A 204 -34.24 14.09 -9.26
N ASN A 205 -33.36 13.67 -8.38
CA ASN A 205 -32.06 14.35 -8.21
C ASN A 205 -30.93 13.45 -8.69
N LYS A 206 -30.02 13.97 -9.51
CA LYS A 206 -28.78 13.31 -9.96
C LYS A 206 -27.91 12.91 -8.77
N GLY A 207 -28.33 11.88 -8.02
CA GLY A 207 -27.54 11.29 -6.94
C GLY A 207 -26.20 10.82 -7.49
N ARG A 208 -25.15 11.03 -6.72
CA ARG A 208 -23.81 10.56 -7.10
C ARG A 208 -23.82 9.03 -7.03
N THR A 209 -23.65 8.37 -8.16
CA THR A 209 -23.48 6.93 -8.22
C THR A 209 -22.05 6.56 -7.80
N LEU A 210 -21.85 5.35 -7.31
CA LEU A 210 -20.52 4.79 -7.01
C LEU A 210 -19.54 5.02 -8.18
N GLN A 211 -20.01 4.86 -9.42
CA GLN A 211 -19.19 5.12 -10.60
C GLN A 211 -18.76 6.59 -10.69
N SER A 212 -19.68 7.56 -10.56
CA SER A 212 -19.36 8.99 -10.67
C SER A 212 -18.46 9.48 -9.53
N ILE A 213 -18.61 8.89 -8.33
CA ILE A 213 -17.72 9.15 -7.18
C ILE A 213 -16.33 8.63 -7.50
N THR A 214 -16.22 7.38 -7.95
CA THR A 214 -14.93 6.78 -8.31
C THR A 214 -14.25 7.53 -9.46
N GLU A 215 -15.01 7.97 -10.46
CA GLU A 215 -14.51 8.84 -11.54
C GLU A 215 -13.92 10.14 -10.99
N SER A 216 -14.61 10.77 -10.03
CA SER A 216 -14.12 11.97 -9.38
C SER A 216 -12.83 11.72 -8.60
N VAL A 217 -12.74 10.64 -7.83
CA VAL A 217 -11.54 10.24 -7.09
C VAL A 217 -10.36 10.01 -8.04
N VAL A 218 -10.57 9.21 -9.10
CA VAL A 218 -9.52 8.93 -10.09
C VAL A 218 -9.07 10.21 -10.80
N HIS A 219 -10.01 11.10 -11.11
CA HIS A 219 -9.70 12.39 -11.72
C HIS A 219 -8.80 13.25 -10.82
N GLU A 220 -9.12 13.36 -9.52
CA GLU A 220 -8.31 14.13 -8.58
C GLU A 220 -6.94 13.48 -8.34
N LEU A 221 -6.87 12.16 -8.26
CA LEU A 221 -5.57 11.46 -8.16
C LEU A 221 -4.71 11.65 -9.41
N ARG A 222 -5.29 11.60 -10.62
CA ARG A 222 -4.56 11.89 -11.85
C ARG A 222 -4.00 13.31 -11.88
N LYS A 223 -4.80 14.30 -11.46
CA LYS A 223 -4.33 15.69 -11.35
C LYS A 223 -3.16 15.81 -10.37
N LEU A 224 -3.27 15.14 -9.21
CA LEU A 224 -2.20 15.12 -8.22
C LEU A 224 -0.90 14.55 -8.82
N LEU A 225 -0.99 13.40 -9.50
CA LEU A 225 0.17 12.74 -10.12
C LEU A 225 0.76 13.53 -11.29
N GLN A 226 -0.02 14.40 -11.94
CA GLN A 226 0.47 15.34 -12.95
C GLN A 226 1.22 16.54 -12.33
N LEU A 227 0.79 16.98 -11.15
CA LEU A 227 1.42 18.11 -10.45
C LEU A 227 2.73 17.73 -9.79
N GLN A 228 2.79 16.53 -9.24
CA GLN A 228 3.98 16.02 -8.55
C GLN A 228 4.12 14.51 -8.72
N PRO A 229 5.35 14.03 -8.92
CA PRO A 229 5.62 12.60 -9.04
C PRO A 229 5.52 11.94 -7.66
N ALA A 230 4.35 11.41 -7.32
CA ALA A 230 4.10 10.66 -6.09
C ALA A 230 3.87 9.17 -6.38
N LEU A 231 4.16 8.30 -5.42
CA LEU A 231 3.73 6.91 -5.41
C LEU A 231 2.41 6.81 -4.63
N VAL A 232 1.39 6.21 -5.23
CA VAL A 232 0.10 5.99 -4.57
C VAL A 232 0.02 4.55 -4.09
N LEU A 233 -0.14 4.34 -2.78
CA LEU A 233 -0.33 3.03 -2.16
C LEU A 233 -1.74 2.97 -1.56
N VAL A 234 -2.53 1.97 -1.95
CA VAL A 234 -3.94 1.89 -1.60
C VAL A 234 -4.26 0.52 -1.04
N THR A 235 -4.89 0.44 0.12
CA THR A 235 -5.42 -0.84 0.59
C THR A 235 -6.85 -1.06 0.10
N LYS A 236 -7.19 -2.34 -0.10
CA LYS A 236 -8.54 -2.77 -0.47
C LYS A 236 -8.92 -4.03 0.30
N ALA A 237 -10.05 -3.97 1.00
CA ALA A 237 -10.65 -5.15 1.61
C ALA A 237 -11.50 -5.90 0.58
N PRO A 238 -11.56 -7.24 0.61
CA PRO A 238 -12.50 -7.99 -0.22
C PRO A 238 -13.93 -7.73 0.26
N ILE A 239 -14.85 -7.69 -0.68
CA ILE A 239 -16.28 -7.74 -0.38
C ILE A 239 -16.74 -9.15 -0.74
N TYR A 240 -17.15 -9.89 0.28
CA TYR A 240 -17.82 -11.18 0.09
C TYR A 240 -19.26 -10.90 -0.28
N GLY A 241 -19.63 -11.11 -1.53
CA GLY A 241 -21.00 -11.03 -2.01
C GLY A 241 -21.45 -12.42 -2.44
N GLU A 242 -22.67 -12.80 -2.10
CA GLU A 242 -23.34 -13.86 -2.83
C GLU A 242 -23.28 -13.50 -4.31
N GLY A 243 -22.87 -14.48 -5.15
CA GLY A 243 -22.80 -14.29 -6.60
C GLY A 243 -24.07 -13.61 -7.09
N THR A 244 -23.95 -12.75 -8.11
CA THR A 244 -25.10 -12.10 -8.74
C THR A 244 -26.17 -13.13 -9.03
N THR A 245 -27.10 -13.28 -8.11
CA THR A 245 -28.42 -13.76 -8.45
C THR A 245 -29.02 -12.66 -9.32
N THR A 246 -29.04 -12.86 -10.64
CA THR A 246 -29.98 -12.18 -11.49
C THR A 246 -31.36 -12.36 -10.86
N ALA A 247 -32.28 -11.42 -11.05
CA ALA A 247 -33.61 -11.46 -10.45
C ALA A 247 -34.34 -12.83 -10.61
N ASN A 248 -33.88 -13.68 -11.54
CA ASN A 248 -34.35 -15.04 -11.77
C ASN A 248 -33.83 -16.08 -10.74
N ASP A 249 -32.75 -15.79 -10.00
CA ASP A 249 -32.22 -16.72 -8.99
C ASP A 249 -32.87 -16.54 -7.62
N PHE A 250 -33.48 -15.37 -7.33
CA PHE A 250 -34.25 -15.16 -6.11
C PHE A 250 -35.43 -16.13 -6.01
N ASN A 251 -36.09 -16.42 -7.15
CA ASN A 251 -37.19 -17.40 -7.19
C ASN A 251 -36.71 -18.85 -7.01
N ARG A 252 -35.47 -19.15 -7.33
CA ARG A 252 -34.88 -20.49 -7.15
C ARG A 252 -34.45 -20.76 -5.70
N ILE A 253 -34.00 -19.73 -4.99
CA ILE A 253 -33.59 -19.85 -3.58
C ILE A 253 -34.81 -19.97 -2.68
N SER A 254 -35.85 -19.18 -2.89
CA SER A 254 -37.11 -19.30 -2.15
C SER A 254 -37.76 -20.68 -2.31
N SER A 255 -37.63 -21.31 -3.49
CA SER A 255 -38.19 -22.65 -3.75
C SER A 255 -37.41 -23.78 -3.06
N LYS A 256 -36.14 -23.58 -2.72
CA LYS A 256 -35.32 -24.60 -2.03
C LYS A 256 -35.51 -24.64 -0.52
N TYR A 257 -36.00 -23.57 0.10
CA TYR A 257 -36.22 -23.52 1.56
C TYR A 257 -37.62 -23.97 1.99
N ILE A 258 -38.56 -24.17 1.05
CA ILE A 258 -39.95 -24.55 1.37
C ILE A 258 -40.17 -26.07 1.32
N LEU A 259 -39.21 -26.89 0.87
CA LEU A 259 -39.35 -28.34 0.70
C LEU A 259 -38.36 -29.17 1.52
N ALA A 260 -38.03 -28.75 2.72
CA ALA A 260 -37.24 -29.55 3.66
C ALA A 260 -38.00 -29.80 4.96
N ASP A 261 -39.19 -30.44 4.86
CA ASP A 261 -39.72 -31.15 5.98
C ASP A 261 -40.23 -32.54 5.51
N SER A 262 -39.83 -33.53 6.28
CA SER A 262 -40.25 -34.94 6.19
C SER A 262 -39.77 -35.79 5.00
N THR A 263 -38.51 -36.26 5.03
CA THR A 263 -38.18 -37.71 4.92
C THR A 263 -36.69 -37.91 5.22
N GLY A 264 -36.42 -38.63 6.32
CA GLY A 264 -35.06 -39.00 6.72
C GLY A 264 -34.46 -40.07 5.78
N LEU A 265 -33.56 -39.67 4.94
CA LEU A 265 -32.60 -40.54 4.28
C LEU A 265 -31.27 -39.73 4.16
N GLY A 266 -30.26 -40.22 4.86
CA GLY A 266 -28.95 -39.62 4.89
C GLY A 266 -28.29 -39.61 3.51
N TYR A 267 -28.08 -38.40 3.00
CA TYR A 267 -27.14 -38.16 1.92
C TYR A 267 -25.89 -37.58 2.53
N SER A 268 -24.76 -38.22 2.30
CA SER A 268 -23.46 -37.75 2.60
C SER A 268 -23.28 -36.34 2.01
N ARG A 269 -23.19 -35.40 2.89
CA ARG A 269 -22.84 -34.01 2.58
C ARG A 269 -21.37 -34.00 2.13
N GLN A 270 -21.15 -34.14 0.83
CA GLN A 270 -19.92 -33.65 0.27
C GLN A 270 -19.93 -32.13 0.52
N GLU A 271 -19.14 -31.70 1.46
CA GLU A 271 -18.77 -30.29 1.62
C GLU A 271 -18.02 -29.89 0.35
N GLU A 272 -18.76 -29.48 -0.68
CA GLU A 272 -18.20 -28.60 -1.69
C GLU A 272 -17.73 -27.36 -0.92
N GLU A 273 -16.44 -27.25 -0.65
CA GLU A 273 -15.79 -26.00 -0.31
C GLU A 273 -16.23 -24.96 -1.33
N ARG A 274 -17.25 -24.20 -0.99
CA ARG A 274 -17.62 -23.00 -1.72
C ARG A 274 -16.49 -22.02 -1.49
N THR A 275 -15.48 -22.08 -2.33
CA THR A 275 -14.48 -21.03 -2.44
C THR A 275 -15.25 -19.73 -2.70
N LEU A 276 -15.40 -18.91 -1.65
CA LEU A 276 -15.98 -17.58 -1.74
C LEU A 276 -15.12 -16.78 -2.71
N SER A 277 -15.53 -16.73 -3.96
CA SER A 277 -14.82 -15.99 -5.00
C SER A 277 -14.76 -14.52 -4.62
N ASN A 278 -13.55 -14.01 -4.42
CA ASN A 278 -13.31 -12.58 -4.23
C ASN A 278 -13.76 -11.82 -5.47
N ARG A 279 -14.94 -11.21 -5.40
CA ARG A 279 -15.49 -10.44 -6.50
C ARG A 279 -14.85 -9.06 -6.56
N GLU A 280 -14.38 -8.66 -7.75
CA GLU A 280 -14.02 -7.27 -8.01
C GLU A 280 -15.28 -6.39 -7.95
N TYR A 281 -15.27 -5.40 -7.05
CA TYR A 281 -16.41 -4.52 -6.80
C TYR A 281 -16.15 -3.06 -7.21
N MET A 282 -14.89 -2.70 -7.41
CA MET A 282 -14.55 -1.36 -7.83
C MET A 282 -14.87 -1.16 -9.32
N PRO A 283 -15.40 0.02 -9.71
CA PRO A 283 -15.68 0.35 -11.10
C PRO A 283 -14.48 0.19 -12.03
N SER A 284 -14.74 -0.08 -13.31
CA SER A 284 -13.70 -0.31 -14.34
C SER A 284 -12.69 0.84 -14.45
N ILE A 285 -13.12 2.08 -14.19
CA ILE A 285 -12.23 3.25 -14.19
C ILE A 285 -11.14 3.16 -13.10
N TRP A 286 -11.46 2.60 -11.92
CA TRP A 286 -10.48 2.33 -10.88
C TRP A 286 -9.55 1.20 -11.31
N GLN A 287 -10.11 0.12 -11.84
CA GLN A 287 -9.33 -1.04 -12.27
C GLN A 287 -8.30 -0.69 -13.33
N SER A 288 -8.64 0.20 -14.27
CA SER A 288 -7.73 0.70 -15.32
C SER A 288 -6.75 1.76 -14.82
N PHE A 289 -7.04 2.42 -13.70
CA PHE A 289 -6.15 3.41 -13.08
C PHE A 289 -5.04 2.77 -12.27
N VAL A 290 -5.31 1.62 -11.64
CA VAL A 290 -4.34 0.85 -10.86
C VAL A 290 -3.29 0.26 -11.80
N THR A 291 -2.01 0.55 -11.52
CA THR A 291 -0.88 0.06 -12.32
C THR A 291 -0.29 -1.24 -11.79
N HIS A 292 -0.38 -1.47 -10.48
CA HIS A 292 0.19 -2.62 -9.79
C HIS A 292 -0.81 -3.19 -8.79
N ARG A 293 -0.83 -4.52 -8.63
CA ARG A 293 -1.67 -5.23 -7.67
C ARG A 293 -0.90 -6.31 -6.93
N ILE A 294 -1.04 -6.32 -5.63
CA ILE A 294 -0.53 -7.36 -4.75
C ILE A 294 -1.66 -7.89 -3.87
N ASN A 295 -1.79 -9.20 -3.79
CA ASN A 295 -2.73 -9.86 -2.90
C ASN A 295 -1.99 -10.36 -1.66
N LEU A 296 -2.56 -10.08 -0.49
CA LEU A 296 -2.11 -10.61 0.79
C LEU A 296 -3.13 -11.64 1.28
N GLN A 297 -2.64 -12.77 1.76
CA GLN A 297 -3.44 -13.84 2.35
C GLN A 297 -2.89 -14.17 3.74
N VAL A 298 -3.73 -14.71 4.60
CA VAL A 298 -3.33 -15.26 5.90
C VAL A 298 -3.37 -16.77 5.77
N GLU A 299 -2.28 -17.45 6.07
CA GLU A 299 -2.29 -18.90 6.20
C GLU A 299 -2.86 -19.23 7.58
N GLU A 300 -3.95 -19.98 7.61
CA GLU A 300 -4.45 -20.56 8.84
C GLU A 300 -3.41 -21.59 9.30
N ALA A 301 -2.75 -21.32 10.42
CA ALA A 301 -1.85 -22.30 11.00
C ALA A 301 -2.70 -23.51 11.46
N GLU A 302 -2.36 -24.70 10.98
CA GLU A 302 -2.90 -25.93 11.56
C GLU A 302 -2.65 -25.89 13.06
N VAL A 303 -3.72 -26.05 13.85
CA VAL A 303 -3.67 -26.00 15.31
C VAL A 303 -2.67 -27.06 15.78
N PRO A 304 -1.51 -26.70 16.34
CA PRO A 304 -0.56 -27.69 16.80
C PRO A 304 -1.19 -28.46 17.96
N SER A 305 -1.05 -29.76 17.94
CA SER A 305 -1.49 -30.67 19.01
C SER A 305 -0.78 -30.45 20.35
N VAL A 306 0.12 -29.48 20.46
CA VAL A 306 0.87 -29.14 21.66
C VAL A 306 0.52 -27.71 22.10
N PRO A 307 -0.02 -27.48 23.32
CA PRO A 307 -0.61 -26.21 23.74
C PRO A 307 0.35 -25.07 24.09
N GLU A 308 1.67 -25.20 23.94
CA GLU A 308 2.63 -24.21 24.44
C GLU A 308 3.34 -23.34 23.38
N SER A 309 3.19 -23.60 22.10
CA SER A 309 3.81 -22.74 21.09
C SER A 309 2.82 -21.67 20.58
N LYS A 310 3.09 -20.39 20.83
CA LYS A 310 2.42 -19.28 20.15
C LYS A 310 2.66 -19.41 18.65
N VAL A 311 1.72 -20.01 17.93
CA VAL A 311 1.75 -20.05 16.47
C VAL A 311 1.49 -18.63 15.98
N LEU A 312 2.48 -18.04 15.34
CA LEU A 312 2.38 -16.70 14.76
C LEU A 312 1.67 -16.80 13.39
N PRO A 313 0.75 -15.89 13.09
CA PRO A 313 0.10 -15.88 11.79
C PRO A 313 1.14 -15.64 10.69
N VAL A 314 1.15 -16.52 9.72
CA VAL A 314 1.97 -16.39 8.52
C VAL A 314 1.13 -15.76 7.44
N HIS A 315 1.66 -14.72 6.83
CA HIS A 315 1.03 -14.03 5.72
C HIS A 315 1.76 -14.40 4.43
N THR A 316 1.00 -14.53 3.35
CA THR A 316 1.54 -14.77 2.01
C THR A 316 1.21 -13.58 1.11
N SER A 317 2.16 -13.12 0.34
CA SER A 317 1.99 -12.08 -0.68
C SER A 317 2.18 -12.65 -2.07
N GLU A 318 1.33 -12.23 -3.00
CA GLU A 318 1.37 -12.62 -4.41
C GLU A 318 1.14 -11.38 -5.29
N TRP A 319 2.08 -11.12 -6.21
CA TRP A 319 1.92 -10.06 -7.19
C TRP A 319 1.03 -10.54 -8.34
N VAL A 320 -0.10 -9.85 -8.52
CA VAL A 320 -1.08 -10.14 -9.57
C VAL A 320 -0.82 -9.29 -10.81
N GLN A 321 -0.34 -8.06 -10.62
CA GLN A 321 -0.04 -7.11 -11.69
C GLN A 321 1.18 -6.24 -11.32
N PRO A 322 2.32 -6.37 -12.00
CA PRO A 322 2.61 -7.43 -12.97
C PRO A 322 2.58 -8.82 -12.30
N TYR A 323 2.26 -9.84 -13.06
CA TYR A 323 2.27 -11.20 -12.51
C TYR A 323 3.71 -11.66 -12.26
N LEU A 324 4.02 -11.91 -11.00
CA LEU A 324 5.28 -12.51 -10.59
C LEU A 324 5.01 -13.92 -10.04
N LYS A 325 5.76 -14.90 -10.53
CA LYS A 325 5.57 -16.31 -10.14
C LYS A 325 5.90 -16.60 -8.66
N THR A 326 6.59 -15.69 -8.00
CA THR A 326 7.06 -15.89 -6.63
C THR A 326 6.03 -15.43 -5.62
N LYS A 327 5.71 -16.30 -4.65
CA LYS A 327 4.96 -15.95 -3.44
C LYS A 327 5.97 -15.75 -2.31
N GLU A 328 5.76 -14.74 -1.51
CA GLU A 328 6.61 -14.48 -0.33
C GLU A 328 5.80 -14.66 0.94
N LYS A 329 6.43 -15.32 1.91
CA LYS A 329 5.86 -15.50 3.24
C LYS A 329 6.49 -14.52 4.22
N PHE A 330 5.64 -13.89 5.03
CA PHE A 330 6.09 -12.99 6.07
C PHE A 330 5.21 -13.11 7.32
N SER A 331 5.72 -12.66 8.46
CA SER A 331 4.97 -12.54 9.69
C SER A 331 5.18 -11.17 10.31
N ILE A 332 4.26 -10.74 11.14
CA ILE A 332 4.32 -9.47 11.85
C ILE A 332 4.47 -9.80 13.34
N MET A 333 5.69 -9.57 13.89
CA MET A 333 6.02 -9.80 15.29
C MET A 333 6.47 -8.49 15.93
N ASP A 334 5.89 -8.15 17.07
CA ASP A 334 6.27 -6.93 17.82
C ASP A 334 6.42 -5.69 16.93
N VAL A 335 5.44 -5.50 16.01
CA VAL A 335 5.43 -4.39 15.06
C VAL A 335 6.51 -4.47 13.97
N ARG A 336 7.33 -5.52 13.95
CA ARG A 336 8.34 -5.78 12.91
C ARG A 336 7.80 -6.77 11.88
N LEU A 337 8.19 -6.55 10.65
CA LEU A 337 7.90 -7.46 9.55
C LEU A 337 9.08 -8.42 9.37
N TRP A 338 8.78 -9.71 9.40
CA TRP A 338 9.76 -10.78 9.27
C TRP A 338 9.51 -11.55 7.99
N MET A 339 10.54 -11.76 7.19
CA MET A 339 10.44 -12.58 5.98
C MET A 339 10.86 -14.01 6.29
N VAL A 340 10.17 -14.98 5.69
CA VAL A 340 10.54 -16.38 5.69
C VAL A 340 11.44 -16.62 4.48
N LEU A 341 12.71 -16.91 4.74
CA LEU A 341 13.57 -17.41 3.68
C LEU A 341 13.30 -18.92 3.52
N ALA A 342 12.78 -19.31 2.36
CA ALA A 342 12.63 -20.71 2.00
C ALA A 342 14.03 -21.27 1.66
N LEU A 343 14.73 -21.77 2.68
CA LEU A 343 15.83 -22.69 2.48
C LEU A 343 15.25 -24.10 2.43
N SER A 344 15.61 -24.83 1.37
CA SER A 344 15.17 -26.20 1.11
C SER A 344 15.29 -27.07 2.38
N SER A 345 14.16 -27.66 2.78
CA SER A 345 13.99 -28.87 3.60
C SER A 345 14.13 -28.86 5.12
N GLU A 346 14.49 -27.78 5.81
CA GLU A 346 14.45 -27.77 7.28
C GLU A 346 14.01 -26.40 7.81
N LEU A 347 13.27 -26.36 8.92
CA LEU A 347 12.66 -25.24 9.65
C LEU A 347 12.80 -23.83 9.05
N PRO A 348 11.72 -23.08 8.89
CA PRO A 348 11.75 -21.73 8.31
C PRO A 348 12.65 -20.81 9.15
N ILE A 349 13.71 -20.27 8.53
CA ILE A 349 14.55 -19.27 9.18
C ILE A 349 13.87 -17.89 8.99
N TRP A 350 13.54 -17.27 10.10
CA TRP A 350 12.95 -15.94 10.12
C TRP A 350 14.03 -14.87 10.14
N HIS A 351 14.02 -13.96 9.19
CA HIS A 351 14.91 -12.80 9.19
C HIS A 351 14.11 -11.51 9.36
N PRO A 352 14.55 -10.58 10.23
CA PRO A 352 13.99 -9.25 10.27
C PRO A 352 14.23 -8.57 8.91
N VAL A 353 13.26 -7.78 8.45
CA VAL A 353 13.41 -6.98 7.25
C VAL A 353 14.45 -5.90 7.54
N MET A 354 15.72 -6.24 7.34
CA MET A 354 16.81 -5.29 7.40
C MET A 354 16.91 -4.46 6.11
N SER A 355 17.50 -3.28 6.21
CA SER A 355 17.84 -2.43 5.07
C SER A 355 18.58 -3.25 4.00
N MET A 356 18.12 -3.18 2.76
CA MET A 356 18.63 -3.94 1.60
C MET A 356 20.12 -3.71 1.26
N SER A 357 20.86 -2.92 2.05
CA SER A 357 22.30 -2.72 1.86
C SER A 357 23.16 -3.96 2.14
N ASN A 358 22.59 -5.03 2.74
CA ASN A 358 23.32 -6.25 3.07
C ASN A 358 23.02 -7.44 2.16
N LEU A 359 22.17 -7.27 1.12
CA LEU A 359 21.79 -8.37 0.21
C LEU A 359 22.65 -8.45 -1.07
N THR A 360 23.63 -7.56 -1.23
CA THR A 360 24.58 -7.57 -2.38
C THR A 360 25.86 -8.37 -2.14
N GLU A 361 26.02 -8.97 -0.96
CA GLU A 361 27.21 -9.79 -0.60
C GLU A 361 26.89 -11.26 -0.30
N LEU A 362 25.76 -11.79 -0.79
CA LEU A 362 25.48 -13.23 -0.76
C LEU A 362 25.28 -13.79 -2.16
#